data_1b8101d9a2e30e7f079da785420f41c3
#
_entry.id   1b8101d9a2e30e7f079da785420f41c3
#
_cell.length_a   1.000
_cell.length_b   1.000
_cell.length_c   1.000
_cell.angle_alpha   90.00
_cell.angle_beta   90.00
_cell.angle_gamma   90.00
#
_symmetry.space_group_name_H-M   'P 1'
#
loop_
_entity.id
_entity.type
_entity.pdbx_description
1 polymer ?
#
loop_
_entity_poly.entity_id
_entity_poly.type
_entity_poly.pdbx_seq_one_letter_code
_entity_poly.pdbx_strand_id
1 'polypeptide(L)'
;MKKFIAFLVFTTSSLVISAQEDTTLYAEPIFKEEESNEVEDTYLSTRIVNGHSIETLKKGTLEFRIEHRFGDAAGELGGINTLYGLDNATDIRFAFEYGLTNNLMIGAGRSRGAGRPYSALLDGFLKYKIVKQNKTTIPVSITFVGTTSYSYMTASALATDVSYFPKWYHRMAYSSQLNIAKKIHNKLSIALIPTIVFRNYVAADDQNLLFSLGSAVNYAINSKVNVGIEYYTNYQKENLRSTYQNSLSIGVDWITFGHNFKVFLTNSAGFGETQFIPYTNTDWSKGQFRIGFCIGRKYMKE
;
A
#
# COMPACT_ATOMS: atom_id res chain seq x y z
N MET A 1 34.77 11.60 -18.54
CA MET A 1 33.64 12.44 -18.97
C MET A 1 32.83 12.78 -17.71
N LYS A 2 32.78 14.04 -17.31
CA LYS A 2 32.14 14.49 -16.04
C LYS A 2 30.63 14.55 -16.26
N LYS A 3 29.87 13.75 -15.50
CA LYS A 3 28.38 13.82 -15.47
C LYS A 3 27.99 14.98 -14.57
N PHE A 4 27.35 15.99 -15.13
CA PHE A 4 26.66 17.06 -14.40
C PHE A 4 25.39 16.54 -13.78
N ILE A 5 25.30 16.58 -12.46
CA ILE A 5 24.04 16.37 -11.72
C ILE A 5 23.38 17.75 -11.65
N ALA A 6 22.29 17.94 -12.40
CA ALA A 6 21.46 19.13 -12.28
C ALA A 6 20.52 18.96 -11.07
N PHE A 7 20.79 19.73 -10.01
CA PHE A 7 19.91 19.85 -8.86
C PHE A 7 18.79 20.84 -9.22
N LEU A 8 17.56 20.33 -9.33
CA LEU A 8 16.38 21.18 -9.54
C LEU A 8 15.94 21.76 -8.18
N VAL A 9 16.28 23.03 -7.96
CA VAL A 9 15.81 23.80 -6.79
C VAL A 9 14.41 24.32 -7.08
N PHE A 10 13.42 23.76 -6.41
CA PHE A 10 12.07 24.30 -6.37
C PHE A 10 12.03 25.47 -5.38
N THR A 11 11.91 26.69 -5.89
CA THR A 11 11.61 27.87 -5.07
C THR A 11 10.12 27.87 -4.74
N THR A 12 9.78 27.61 -3.48
CA THR A 12 8.42 27.75 -2.96
C THR A 12 8.15 29.22 -2.68
N SER A 13 7.34 29.87 -3.52
CA SER A 13 6.71 31.15 -3.19
C SER A 13 5.58 30.90 -2.19
N SER A 14 5.78 31.39 -0.98
CA SER A 14 4.76 31.37 0.09
C SER A 14 3.68 32.39 -0.23
N LEU A 15 2.52 31.93 -0.66
CA LEU A 15 1.28 32.72 -0.63
C LEU A 15 0.77 32.76 0.82
N VAL A 16 0.92 33.90 1.46
CA VAL A 16 0.28 34.19 2.75
C VAL A 16 -1.17 34.54 2.47
N ILE A 17 -2.06 33.60 2.70
CA ILE A 17 -3.51 33.87 2.76
C ILE A 17 -3.82 34.24 4.19
N SER A 18 -4.10 35.52 4.45
CA SER A 18 -4.64 36.02 5.71
C SER A 18 -6.09 35.56 5.84
N ALA A 19 -6.34 34.56 6.67
CA ALA A 19 -7.69 34.20 7.10
C ALA A 19 -8.08 35.09 8.28
N GLN A 20 -9.15 35.83 8.11
CA GLN A 20 -9.76 36.63 9.15
C GLN A 20 -10.36 35.69 10.21
N GLU A 21 -9.87 35.77 11.45
CA GLU A 21 -10.42 35.02 12.58
C GLU A 21 -11.78 35.64 12.96
N ASP A 22 -12.84 34.88 12.72
CA ASP A 22 -14.16 35.17 13.28
C ASP A 22 -14.23 34.59 14.69
N THR A 23 -14.01 35.42 15.70
CA THR A 23 -14.07 35.05 17.11
C THR A 23 -15.53 34.92 17.56
N THR A 24 -16.17 33.81 17.24
CA THR A 24 -17.37 33.38 17.94
C THR A 24 -17.00 32.69 19.23
N LEU A 25 -17.37 33.30 20.36
CA LEU A 25 -17.29 32.77 21.73
C LEU A 25 -18.10 31.47 21.81
N TYR A 26 -17.44 30.32 21.59
CA TYR A 26 -18.01 29.02 21.94
C TYR A 26 -17.72 28.77 23.41
N ALA A 27 -18.78 28.65 24.23
CA ALA A 27 -18.65 28.13 25.59
C ALA A 27 -17.98 26.74 25.53
N GLU A 28 -16.90 26.56 26.29
CA GLU A 28 -16.26 25.26 26.41
C GLU A 28 -17.29 24.21 26.86
N PRO A 29 -17.40 23.07 26.22
CA PRO A 29 -18.30 22.03 26.69
C PRO A 29 -17.87 21.56 28.07
N ILE A 30 -18.82 21.61 29.04
CA ILE A 30 -18.63 21.20 30.43
C ILE A 30 -18.39 19.68 30.59
N PHE A 31 -18.48 18.92 29.53
CA PHE A 31 -18.14 17.50 29.52
C PHE A 31 -16.64 17.37 29.26
N LYS A 32 -15.87 16.98 30.28
CA LYS A 32 -14.54 16.41 30.10
C LYS A 32 -14.76 15.12 29.28
N GLU A 33 -14.38 15.15 28.00
CA GLU A 33 -14.17 13.90 27.29
C GLU A 33 -13.20 13.06 28.13
N GLU A 34 -13.62 11.89 28.60
CA GLU A 34 -12.71 10.92 29.20
C GLU A 34 -11.60 10.65 28.17
N GLU A 35 -10.37 11.05 28.47
CA GLU A 35 -9.24 10.79 27.60
C GLU A 35 -9.19 9.29 27.30
N SER A 36 -9.49 8.93 26.06
CA SER A 36 -9.41 7.56 25.59
C SER A 36 -8.03 6.99 25.94
N ASN A 37 -8.00 5.87 26.64
CA ASN A 37 -6.78 5.16 26.96
C ASN A 37 -6.14 4.50 25.71
N GLU A 38 -6.84 4.49 24.59
CA GLU A 38 -6.40 3.93 23.32
C GLU A 38 -5.40 4.85 22.61
N VAL A 39 -4.45 4.25 21.91
CA VAL A 39 -3.50 4.98 21.05
C VAL A 39 -4.16 5.16 19.69
N GLU A 40 -4.37 6.41 19.30
CA GLU A 40 -4.98 6.76 18.00
C GLU A 40 -3.93 7.16 16.96
N ASP A 41 -4.35 7.19 15.70
CA ASP A 41 -3.55 7.69 14.57
C ASP A 41 -2.15 7.07 14.45
N THR A 42 -2.06 5.74 14.52
CA THR A 42 -0.82 5.04 14.24
C THR A 42 -0.42 5.22 12.77
N TYR A 43 -1.41 5.19 11.88
CA TYR A 43 -1.29 5.51 10.45
C TYR A 43 -2.44 6.41 10.01
N LEU A 44 -2.22 7.26 9.00
CA LEU A 44 -3.27 8.17 8.48
C LEU A 44 -4.26 7.43 7.56
N SER A 45 -3.88 6.29 6.99
CA SER A 45 -4.70 5.57 6.04
C SER A 45 -4.70 4.06 6.27
N THR A 46 -5.59 3.36 5.57
CA THR A 46 -5.73 1.91 5.60
C THR A 46 -4.56 1.16 4.95
N ARG A 47 -3.62 1.89 4.34
CA ARG A 47 -2.37 1.35 3.76
C ARG A 47 -1.15 2.09 4.31
N ILE A 48 -0.02 1.37 4.45
CA ILE A 48 1.28 1.98 4.79
C ILE A 48 1.82 2.67 3.54
N VAL A 49 2.34 1.94 2.58
CA VAL A 49 2.61 2.40 1.21
C VAL A 49 1.82 1.53 0.26
N ASN A 50 2.24 0.28 -0.02
CA ASN A 50 1.51 -0.73 -0.78
C ASN A 50 0.66 -1.61 0.15
N GLY A 51 1.27 -2.12 1.22
CA GLY A 51 0.66 -3.06 2.15
C GLY A 51 -0.36 -2.43 3.09
N HIS A 52 -1.24 -3.25 3.63
CA HIS A 52 -2.23 -2.84 4.61
C HIS A 52 -1.58 -2.32 5.90
N SER A 53 -2.09 -1.22 6.45
CA SER A 53 -1.81 -0.77 7.81
C SER A 53 -2.73 -1.50 8.81
N ILE A 54 -2.59 -1.19 10.10
CA ILE A 54 -3.52 -1.66 11.14
C ILE A 54 -4.87 -0.92 11.13
N GLU A 55 -4.98 0.19 10.41
CA GLU A 55 -6.17 1.02 10.46
C GLU A 55 -7.33 0.42 9.65
N THR A 56 -8.53 0.55 10.20
CA THR A 56 -9.80 0.18 9.59
C THR A 56 -10.67 1.42 9.35
N LEU A 57 -11.55 1.38 8.37
CA LEU A 57 -12.56 2.41 8.20
C LEU A 57 -13.58 2.36 9.34
N LYS A 58 -14.08 3.51 9.78
CA LYS A 58 -15.20 3.56 10.74
C LYS A 58 -16.44 2.90 10.15
N LYS A 59 -17.29 2.35 11.02
CA LYS A 59 -18.57 1.74 10.64
C LYS A 59 -19.38 2.67 9.73
N GLY A 60 -19.86 2.14 8.61
CA GLY A 60 -20.69 2.89 7.64
C GLY A 60 -19.89 3.78 6.68
N THR A 61 -18.55 3.86 6.81
CA THR A 61 -17.72 4.62 5.87
C THR A 61 -17.43 3.80 4.64
N LEU A 62 -17.72 4.35 3.47
CA LEU A 62 -17.28 3.86 2.15
C LEU A 62 -16.08 4.68 1.69
N GLU A 63 -14.99 4.05 1.27
CA GLU A 63 -13.87 4.69 0.62
C GLU A 63 -13.76 4.21 -0.82
N PHE A 64 -13.77 5.13 -1.79
CA PHE A 64 -13.39 4.86 -3.16
C PHE A 64 -11.91 5.20 -3.33
N ARG A 65 -11.14 4.30 -3.93
CA ARG A 65 -9.69 4.45 -4.13
C ARG A 65 -9.32 4.30 -5.59
N ILE A 66 -8.45 5.19 -6.05
CA ILE A 66 -7.77 5.10 -7.34
C ILE A 66 -6.28 5.00 -7.03
N GLU A 67 -5.64 3.95 -7.52
CA GLU A 67 -4.21 3.71 -7.36
C GLU A 67 -3.59 3.62 -8.74
N HIS A 68 -2.47 4.31 -8.93
CA HIS A 68 -1.77 4.36 -10.21
C HIS A 68 -0.28 4.15 -10.01
N ARG A 69 0.35 3.46 -10.95
CA ARG A 69 1.80 3.32 -11.04
C ARG A 69 2.28 3.61 -12.44
N PHE A 70 3.38 4.34 -12.52
CA PHE A 70 4.02 4.71 -13.76
C PHE A 70 5.09 3.69 -14.17
N GLY A 71 5.79 3.95 -15.26
CA GLY A 71 6.86 3.11 -15.75
C GLY A 71 8.14 3.19 -14.92
N ASP A 72 9.20 2.60 -15.44
CA ASP A 72 10.54 2.67 -14.88
C ASP A 72 11.03 4.11 -14.83
N ALA A 73 11.47 4.58 -13.64
CA ALA A 73 11.86 5.97 -13.48
C ALA A 73 13.32 6.25 -13.90
N ALA A 74 14.25 5.38 -13.53
CA ALA A 74 15.69 5.65 -13.71
C ALA A 74 16.52 4.43 -14.15
N GLY A 75 15.88 3.28 -14.42
CA GLY A 75 16.52 2.10 -14.99
C GLY A 75 16.72 2.20 -16.50
N GLU A 76 16.93 1.06 -17.15
CA GLU A 76 17.21 1.00 -18.60
C GLU A 76 16.07 1.53 -19.47
N LEU A 77 14.81 1.36 -19.02
CA LEU A 77 13.61 1.81 -19.72
C LEU A 77 13.10 3.17 -19.22
N GLY A 78 13.85 3.82 -18.34
CA GLY A 78 13.49 5.08 -17.69
C GLY A 78 14.32 6.27 -18.17
N GLY A 79 14.37 7.29 -17.30
CA GLY A 79 15.13 8.50 -17.52
C GLY A 79 14.38 9.63 -18.21
N ILE A 80 15.11 10.65 -18.66
CA ILE A 80 14.50 11.86 -19.22
C ILE A 80 13.65 11.61 -20.47
N ASN A 81 14.01 10.61 -21.28
CA ASN A 81 13.30 10.29 -22.52
C ASN A 81 11.89 9.73 -22.31
N THR A 82 11.58 9.27 -21.11
CA THR A 82 10.24 8.78 -20.70
C THR A 82 9.63 9.65 -19.62
N LEU A 83 10.18 10.87 -19.45
CA LEU A 83 9.85 11.76 -18.33
C LEU A 83 9.88 11.00 -16.98
N TYR A 84 10.99 10.24 -16.74
CA TYR A 84 11.16 9.39 -15.56
C TYR A 84 10.02 8.38 -15.34
N GLY A 85 9.55 7.79 -16.45
CA GLY A 85 8.49 6.79 -16.46
C GLY A 85 7.07 7.36 -16.49
N LEU A 86 6.87 8.67 -16.36
CA LEU A 86 5.53 9.28 -16.33
C LEU A 86 4.76 9.13 -17.64
N ASP A 87 5.45 9.01 -18.79
CA ASP A 87 4.83 8.73 -20.08
C ASP A 87 4.21 7.33 -20.16
N ASN A 88 4.59 6.41 -19.26
CA ASN A 88 4.14 5.02 -19.23
C ASN A 88 3.08 4.81 -18.11
N ALA A 89 1.92 5.42 -18.27
CA ALA A 89 0.82 5.43 -17.31
C ALA A 89 -0.14 4.26 -17.53
N THR A 90 0.30 3.01 -17.40
CA THR A 90 -0.48 1.83 -17.78
C THR A 90 -1.09 1.05 -16.62
N ASP A 91 -0.57 1.23 -15.40
CA ASP A 91 -0.95 0.40 -14.25
C ASP A 91 -1.93 1.16 -13.36
N ILE A 92 -3.18 0.70 -13.32
CA ILE A 92 -4.27 1.34 -12.56
C ILE A 92 -5.08 0.32 -11.78
N ARG A 93 -5.53 0.70 -10.57
CA ARG A 93 -6.48 -0.04 -9.76
C ARG A 93 -7.58 0.88 -9.24
N PHE A 94 -8.83 0.43 -9.39
CA PHE A 94 -10.00 1.02 -8.75
C PHE A 94 -10.49 0.08 -7.65
N ALA A 95 -10.82 0.63 -6.49
CA ALA A 95 -11.33 -0.16 -5.38
C ALA A 95 -12.41 0.57 -4.58
N PHE A 96 -13.29 -0.23 -3.98
CA PHE A 96 -14.24 0.18 -2.97
C PHE A 96 -13.92 -0.55 -1.68
N GLU A 97 -13.83 0.19 -0.58
CA GLU A 97 -13.54 -0.33 0.75
C GLU A 97 -14.64 0.15 1.71
N TYR A 98 -15.15 -0.73 2.56
CA TYR A 98 -16.26 -0.41 3.43
C TYR A 98 -16.05 -0.90 4.87
N GLY A 99 -16.30 -0.02 5.85
CA GLY A 99 -16.28 -0.32 7.27
C GLY A 99 -17.60 -0.97 7.71
N LEU A 100 -17.60 -2.29 7.92
CA LEU A 100 -18.75 -3.01 8.46
C LEU A 100 -18.97 -2.70 9.95
N THR A 101 -17.87 -2.64 10.69
CA THR A 101 -17.80 -2.17 12.08
C THR A 101 -16.55 -1.28 12.22
N ASN A 102 -16.30 -0.73 13.41
CA ASN A 102 -15.05 0.03 13.65
C ASN A 102 -13.80 -0.87 13.60
N ASN A 103 -13.96 -2.19 13.72
CA ASN A 103 -12.86 -3.16 13.73
C ASN A 103 -12.84 -4.07 12.50
N LEU A 104 -13.90 -4.08 11.69
CA LEU A 104 -14.03 -4.98 10.54
C LEU A 104 -14.32 -4.17 9.29
N MET A 105 -13.49 -4.32 8.27
CA MET A 105 -13.71 -3.76 6.95
C MET A 105 -13.48 -4.79 5.86
N ILE A 106 -14.13 -4.59 4.74
CA ILE A 106 -13.97 -5.36 3.51
C ILE A 106 -13.64 -4.41 2.36
N GLY A 107 -13.08 -4.96 1.30
CA GLY A 107 -12.87 -4.20 0.07
C GLY A 107 -12.81 -5.11 -1.12
N ALA A 108 -13.09 -4.51 -2.29
CA ALA A 108 -12.98 -5.16 -3.58
C ALA A 108 -12.39 -4.18 -4.59
N GLY A 109 -11.57 -4.68 -5.51
CA GLY A 109 -10.91 -3.87 -6.51
C GLY A 109 -10.74 -4.57 -7.84
N ARG A 110 -10.43 -3.75 -8.84
CA ARG A 110 -10.07 -4.20 -10.18
C ARG A 110 -8.82 -3.48 -10.63
N SER A 111 -7.80 -4.24 -11.01
CA SER A 111 -6.55 -3.70 -11.54
C SER A 111 -6.32 -4.11 -12.99
N ARG A 112 -5.61 -3.22 -13.72
CA ARG A 112 -5.15 -3.44 -15.08
C ARG A 112 -3.73 -2.91 -15.21
N GLY A 113 -2.92 -3.59 -16.04
CA GLY A 113 -1.49 -3.32 -16.17
C GLY A 113 -0.69 -4.09 -15.12
N ALA A 114 -0.56 -3.59 -13.95
CA ALA A 114 -0.05 -4.15 -12.69
C ALA A 114 1.10 -5.18 -12.77
N GLY A 115 1.87 -5.14 -13.85
CA GLY A 115 3.02 -6.01 -14.05
C GLY A 115 2.66 -7.45 -14.42
N ARG A 116 3.68 -8.16 -14.90
CA ARG A 116 3.58 -9.60 -15.18
C ARG A 116 3.74 -10.39 -13.87
N PRO A 117 3.19 -11.62 -13.76
CA PRO A 117 2.54 -12.38 -14.83
C PRO A 117 1.05 -12.06 -15.00
N TYR A 118 0.43 -11.28 -14.11
CA TYR A 118 -1.01 -11.07 -14.10
C TYR A 118 -1.35 -9.60 -14.35
N SER A 119 -1.63 -9.27 -15.59
CA SER A 119 -1.93 -7.89 -16.01
C SER A 119 -3.38 -7.46 -15.81
N ALA A 120 -4.26 -8.34 -15.33
CA ALA A 120 -5.67 -8.04 -15.13
C ALA A 120 -6.23 -8.86 -13.97
N LEU A 121 -6.52 -8.21 -12.84
CA LEU A 121 -7.00 -8.86 -11.63
C LEU A 121 -8.28 -8.22 -11.11
N LEU A 122 -9.15 -9.07 -10.56
CA LEU A 122 -10.12 -8.71 -9.54
C LEU A 122 -9.52 -9.12 -8.20
N ASP A 123 -9.66 -8.29 -7.20
CA ASP A 123 -9.19 -8.57 -5.85
C ASP A 123 -10.26 -8.26 -4.81
N GLY A 124 -10.17 -8.92 -3.67
CA GLY A 124 -11.00 -8.67 -2.52
C GLY A 124 -10.22 -8.94 -1.23
N PHE A 125 -10.60 -8.28 -0.16
CA PHE A 125 -10.00 -8.50 1.15
C PHE A 125 -11.00 -8.36 2.29
N LEU A 126 -10.66 -9.00 3.39
CA LEU A 126 -11.26 -8.80 4.71
C LEU A 126 -10.15 -8.38 5.66
N LYS A 127 -10.40 -7.35 6.46
CA LYS A 127 -9.47 -6.81 7.45
C LYS A 127 -10.17 -6.70 8.79
N TYR A 128 -9.57 -7.32 9.83
CA TYR A 128 -10.12 -7.36 11.16
C TYR A 128 -9.09 -6.91 12.20
N LYS A 129 -9.38 -5.82 12.91
CA LYS A 129 -8.57 -5.32 14.03
C LYS A 129 -8.84 -6.17 15.27
N ILE A 130 -7.86 -6.99 15.65
CA ILE A 130 -7.98 -7.94 16.78
C ILE A 130 -7.75 -7.21 18.09
N VAL A 131 -6.70 -6.38 18.14
CA VAL A 131 -6.25 -5.67 19.34
C VAL A 131 -5.80 -4.28 18.95
N LYS A 132 -6.12 -3.29 19.78
CA LYS A 132 -5.65 -1.91 19.67
C LYS A 132 -4.70 -1.57 20.80
N GLN A 133 -3.56 -0.97 20.48
CA GLN A 133 -2.59 -0.47 21.46
C GLN A 133 -3.26 0.54 22.39
N ASN A 134 -2.94 0.46 23.66
CA ASN A 134 -3.33 1.49 24.64
C ASN A 134 -2.12 1.96 25.45
N LYS A 135 -2.32 3.00 26.26
CA LYS A 135 -1.25 3.66 27.02
C LYS A 135 -0.73 2.81 28.19
N THR A 136 -1.48 1.81 28.66
CA THR A 136 -1.20 1.14 29.96
C THR A 136 -0.95 -0.35 29.88
N THR A 137 -1.76 -1.10 29.14
CA THR A 137 -1.78 -2.58 29.24
C THR A 137 -1.48 -3.31 27.93
N ILE A 138 -1.84 -2.71 26.78
CA ILE A 138 -1.67 -3.35 25.48
C ILE A 138 -0.58 -2.64 24.68
N PRO A 139 0.61 -3.25 24.52
CA PRO A 139 1.78 -2.56 23.97
C PRO A 139 1.79 -2.44 22.45
N VAL A 140 0.93 -3.15 21.73
CA VAL A 140 0.89 -3.21 20.25
C VAL A 140 -0.55 -3.28 19.74
N SER A 141 -0.77 -2.85 18.52
CA SER A 141 -2.01 -3.14 17.76
C SER A 141 -1.79 -4.34 16.85
N ILE A 142 -2.80 -5.20 16.72
CA ILE A 142 -2.76 -6.38 15.85
C ILE A 142 -3.99 -6.38 14.96
N THR A 143 -3.76 -6.51 13.66
CA THR A 143 -4.82 -6.57 12.65
C THR A 143 -4.56 -7.73 11.71
N PHE A 144 -5.56 -8.58 11.51
CA PHE A 144 -5.56 -9.63 10.51
C PHE A 144 -6.02 -9.09 9.16
N VAL A 145 -5.37 -9.49 8.07
CA VAL A 145 -5.79 -9.20 6.70
C VAL A 145 -5.74 -10.47 5.87
N GLY A 146 -6.88 -10.85 5.32
CA GLY A 146 -6.98 -11.93 4.32
C GLY A 146 -7.32 -11.33 2.97
N THR A 147 -6.52 -11.61 1.92
CA THR A 147 -6.80 -11.13 0.56
C THR A 147 -6.94 -12.29 -0.41
N THR A 148 -7.72 -12.08 -1.45
CA THR A 148 -7.83 -12.99 -2.59
C THR A 148 -7.75 -12.19 -3.88
N SER A 149 -7.19 -12.80 -4.91
CA SER A 149 -7.19 -12.24 -6.27
C SER A 149 -7.56 -13.29 -7.30
N TYR A 150 -8.21 -12.85 -8.37
CA TYR A 150 -8.60 -13.65 -9.52
C TYR A 150 -8.12 -12.98 -10.81
N SER A 151 -7.32 -13.68 -11.61
CA SER A 151 -6.86 -13.17 -12.90
C SER A 151 -7.95 -13.38 -13.97
N TYR A 152 -8.46 -12.28 -14.53
CA TYR A 152 -9.42 -12.32 -15.63
C TYR A 152 -8.76 -12.09 -17.01
N MET A 153 -7.43 -12.09 -17.08
CA MET A 153 -6.71 -11.98 -18.35
C MET A 153 -6.94 -13.19 -19.24
N THR A 154 -6.73 -13.02 -20.54
CA THR A 154 -6.73 -14.12 -21.51
C THR A 154 -5.62 -15.11 -21.14
N ALA A 155 -5.94 -16.41 -21.12
CA ALA A 155 -4.96 -17.45 -20.88
C ALA A 155 -3.92 -17.47 -22.02
N SER A 156 -2.66 -17.75 -21.67
CA SER A 156 -1.62 -18.02 -22.66
C SER A 156 -1.88 -19.35 -23.37
N ALA A 157 -1.51 -19.43 -24.63
CA ALA A 157 -1.49 -20.69 -25.37
C ALA A 157 -0.28 -21.57 -25.01
N LEU A 158 0.76 -20.99 -24.39
CA LEU A 158 1.99 -21.68 -24.03
C LEU A 158 1.86 -22.31 -22.64
N ALA A 159 1.99 -23.65 -22.56
CA ALA A 159 1.87 -24.40 -21.31
C ALA A 159 2.99 -24.06 -20.28
N THR A 160 4.07 -23.45 -20.72
CA THR A 160 5.18 -22.98 -19.87
C THR A 160 4.89 -21.66 -19.16
N ASP A 161 3.88 -20.92 -19.63
CA ASP A 161 3.55 -19.61 -19.05
C ASP A 161 2.75 -19.76 -17.76
N VAL A 162 3.05 -18.92 -16.76
CA VAL A 162 2.27 -18.81 -15.52
C VAL A 162 0.81 -18.42 -15.80
N SER A 163 0.55 -17.76 -16.92
CA SER A 163 -0.80 -17.36 -17.35
C SER A 163 -1.51 -18.39 -18.24
N TYR A 164 -1.00 -19.61 -18.38
CA TYR A 164 -1.65 -20.69 -19.12
C TYR A 164 -2.99 -21.13 -18.53
N PHE A 165 -3.08 -21.20 -17.19
CA PHE A 165 -4.30 -21.47 -16.42
C PHE A 165 -5.08 -22.69 -16.90
N PRO A 166 -4.55 -23.94 -16.82
CA PRO A 166 -5.25 -25.16 -17.28
C PRO A 166 -6.64 -25.36 -16.66
N LYS A 167 -6.86 -24.81 -15.46
CA LYS A 167 -8.13 -24.89 -14.72
C LYS A 167 -8.52 -23.50 -14.18
N TRP A 168 -9.80 -23.27 -13.97
CA TRP A 168 -10.32 -21.96 -13.52
C TRP A 168 -9.71 -21.49 -12.20
N TYR A 169 -9.50 -22.40 -11.24
CA TYR A 169 -8.93 -22.05 -9.93
C TYR A 169 -7.43 -21.71 -10.00
N HIS A 170 -6.73 -22.07 -11.07
CA HIS A 170 -5.33 -21.66 -11.29
C HIS A 170 -5.18 -20.14 -11.44
N ARG A 171 -6.27 -19.43 -11.69
CA ARG A 171 -6.34 -17.97 -11.75
C ARG A 171 -6.35 -17.29 -10.41
N MET A 172 -6.45 -18.06 -9.31
CA MET A 172 -6.62 -17.54 -7.96
C MET A 172 -5.30 -17.55 -7.16
N ALA A 173 -5.12 -16.48 -6.39
CA ALA A 173 -4.08 -16.38 -5.39
C ALA A 173 -4.67 -15.77 -4.11
N TYR A 174 -4.03 -16.09 -2.98
CA TYR A 174 -4.49 -15.70 -1.65
C TYR A 174 -3.31 -15.16 -0.85
N SER A 175 -3.57 -14.24 0.07
CA SER A 175 -2.61 -13.91 1.12
C SER A 175 -3.28 -13.81 2.48
N SER A 176 -2.50 -14.05 3.52
CA SER A 176 -2.90 -13.92 4.90
C SER A 176 -1.79 -13.22 5.67
N GLN A 177 -2.13 -12.15 6.39
CA GLN A 177 -1.18 -11.29 7.09
C GLN A 177 -1.64 -11.03 8.52
N LEU A 178 -0.67 -10.93 9.42
CA LEU A 178 -0.85 -10.31 10.73
C LEU A 178 -0.04 -9.01 10.77
N ASN A 179 -0.72 -7.88 10.77
CA ASN A 179 -0.08 -6.58 10.90
C ASN A 179 0.07 -6.26 12.38
N ILE A 180 1.29 -6.35 12.90
CA ILE A 180 1.64 -6.06 14.29
C ILE A 180 2.36 -4.73 14.31
N ALA A 181 1.70 -3.69 14.82
CA ALA A 181 2.25 -2.35 14.81
C ALA A 181 2.30 -1.73 16.21
N LYS A 182 3.29 -0.89 16.41
CA LYS A 182 3.48 -0.11 17.63
C LYS A 182 3.74 1.34 17.30
N LYS A 183 2.94 2.24 17.86
CA LYS A 183 3.27 3.66 17.95
C LYS A 183 4.23 3.82 19.14
N ILE A 184 5.50 4.05 18.85
CA ILE A 184 6.57 4.12 19.84
C ILE A 184 6.47 5.45 20.59
N HIS A 185 6.14 6.50 19.83
CA HIS A 185 6.04 7.86 20.31
C HIS A 185 5.13 8.67 19.35
N ASN A 186 4.75 9.87 19.72
CA ASN A 186 3.74 10.65 18.98
C ASN A 186 3.98 10.78 17.46
N LYS A 187 5.23 10.65 17.01
CA LYS A 187 5.59 10.79 15.60
C LYS A 187 6.07 9.49 14.94
N LEU A 188 6.42 8.45 15.72
CA LEU A 188 7.08 7.26 15.16
C LEU A 188 6.26 6.01 15.40
N SER A 189 5.95 5.30 14.34
CA SER A 189 5.31 3.98 14.37
C SER A 189 6.13 2.98 13.58
N ILE A 190 6.16 1.74 14.05
CA ILE A 190 6.79 0.62 13.37
C ILE A 190 5.81 -0.53 13.22
N ALA A 191 6.02 -1.37 12.23
CA ALA A 191 5.24 -2.59 12.05
C ALA A 191 6.11 -3.78 11.61
N LEU A 192 5.68 -4.98 12.03
CA LEU A 192 6.09 -6.26 11.50
C LEU A 192 4.86 -6.96 10.92
N ILE A 193 5.01 -7.54 9.73
CA ILE A 193 3.90 -8.05 8.93
C ILE A 193 4.25 -9.46 8.42
N PRO A 194 4.24 -10.50 9.29
CA PRO A 194 4.34 -11.88 8.83
C PRO A 194 3.20 -12.17 7.86
N THR A 195 3.57 -12.69 6.68
CA THR A 195 2.66 -12.87 5.54
C THR A 195 2.88 -14.24 4.92
N ILE A 196 1.78 -14.89 4.57
CA ILE A 196 1.75 -16.10 3.74
C ILE A 196 1.04 -15.75 2.44
N VAL A 197 1.64 -16.09 1.30
CA VAL A 197 1.02 -15.97 -0.02
C VAL A 197 0.92 -17.36 -0.63
N PHE A 198 -0.27 -17.73 -1.08
CA PHE A 198 -0.52 -18.98 -1.80
C PHE A 198 -1.07 -18.70 -3.19
N ARG A 199 -0.44 -19.29 -4.20
CA ARG A 199 -0.82 -19.14 -5.61
C ARG A 199 -1.11 -20.52 -6.17
N ASN A 200 -2.29 -20.69 -6.77
CA ASN A 200 -2.74 -22.00 -7.26
C ASN A 200 -1.95 -22.49 -8.49
N TYR A 201 -1.30 -21.57 -9.20
CA TYR A 201 -0.47 -21.90 -10.36
C TYR A 201 0.75 -20.99 -10.40
N VAL A 202 1.91 -21.57 -10.63
CA VAL A 202 3.20 -20.87 -10.68
C VAL A 202 4.09 -21.48 -11.76
N ALA A 203 5.17 -20.78 -12.13
CA ALA A 203 6.19 -21.31 -13.03
C ALA A 203 6.92 -22.52 -12.40
N ALA A 204 7.59 -23.32 -13.24
CA ALA A 204 8.29 -24.53 -12.79
C ALA A 204 9.45 -24.22 -11.82
N ASP A 205 10.05 -23.03 -11.92
CA ASP A 205 11.12 -22.50 -11.06
C ASP A 205 10.60 -21.66 -9.90
N ASP A 206 9.30 -21.76 -9.56
CA ASP A 206 8.67 -21.03 -8.47
C ASP A 206 7.96 -22.00 -7.51
N GLN A 207 7.47 -21.50 -6.38
CA GLN A 207 6.76 -22.25 -5.35
C GLN A 207 5.37 -21.66 -5.08
N ASN A 208 4.36 -22.53 -4.94
CA ASN A 208 2.97 -22.09 -4.68
C ASN A 208 2.82 -21.35 -3.36
N LEU A 209 3.46 -21.86 -2.30
CA LEU A 209 3.44 -21.27 -0.97
C LEU A 209 4.69 -20.43 -0.75
N LEU A 210 4.50 -19.16 -0.41
CA LEU A 210 5.57 -18.23 -0.13
C LEU A 210 5.35 -17.62 1.26
N PHE A 211 6.39 -17.67 2.10
CA PHE A 211 6.46 -16.93 3.35
C PHE A 211 7.20 -15.62 3.13
N SER A 212 6.65 -14.55 3.69
CA SER A 212 7.24 -13.21 3.62
C SER A 212 7.17 -12.52 4.97
N LEU A 213 8.16 -11.70 5.28
CA LEU A 213 8.13 -10.80 6.42
C LEU A 213 8.17 -9.37 5.92
N GLY A 214 7.08 -8.66 6.12
CA GLY A 214 7.00 -7.22 5.94
C GLY A 214 7.53 -6.49 7.17
N SER A 215 8.19 -5.38 6.96
CA SER A 215 8.58 -4.42 7.97
C SER A 215 8.27 -3.02 7.50
N ALA A 216 7.82 -2.15 8.41
CA ALA A 216 7.50 -0.78 8.05
C ALA A 216 7.86 0.20 9.16
N VAL A 217 8.20 1.41 8.74
CA VAL A 217 8.41 2.57 9.59
C VAL A 217 7.54 3.70 9.06
N ASN A 218 6.83 4.37 9.95
CA ASN A 218 5.99 5.52 9.62
C ASN A 218 6.34 6.69 10.54
N TYR A 219 6.64 7.84 9.96
CA TYR A 219 6.95 9.06 10.68
C TYR A 219 5.91 10.15 10.39
N ALA A 220 5.21 10.60 11.43
CA ALA A 220 4.25 11.69 11.36
C ALA A 220 4.98 13.03 11.37
N ILE A 221 4.96 13.75 10.25
CA ILE A 221 5.46 15.12 10.16
C ILE A 221 4.54 16.03 10.98
N ASN A 222 3.24 15.89 10.79
CA ASN A 222 2.17 16.55 11.53
C ASN A 222 0.91 15.65 11.53
N SER A 223 -0.21 16.16 12.05
CA SER A 223 -1.49 15.41 12.13
C SER A 223 -2.12 15.05 10.77
N LYS A 224 -1.62 15.62 9.68
CA LYS A 224 -2.18 15.42 8.33
C LYS A 224 -1.19 14.80 7.34
N VAL A 225 0.10 14.73 7.67
CA VAL A 225 1.17 14.30 6.74
C VAL A 225 2.08 13.29 7.42
N ASN A 226 2.23 12.13 6.79
CA ASN A 226 3.15 11.07 7.19
C ASN A 226 4.13 10.72 6.07
N VAL A 227 5.30 10.24 6.46
CA VAL A 227 6.25 9.56 5.57
C VAL A 227 6.34 8.11 6.01
N GLY A 228 6.14 7.18 5.07
CA GLY A 228 6.21 5.75 5.32
C GLY A 228 7.27 5.06 4.46
N ILE A 229 7.94 4.08 5.04
CA ILE A 229 8.83 3.15 4.33
C ILE A 229 8.34 1.75 4.65
N GLU A 230 8.26 0.88 3.67
CA GLU A 230 7.94 -0.54 3.85
C GLU A 230 8.86 -1.42 3.03
N TYR A 231 9.19 -2.59 3.57
CA TYR A 231 10.03 -3.58 2.95
C TYR A 231 9.48 -4.97 3.21
N TYR A 232 9.36 -5.79 2.17
CA TYR A 232 8.93 -7.18 2.26
C TYR A 232 10.05 -8.10 1.79
N THR A 233 10.56 -8.94 2.69
CA THR A 233 11.53 -9.98 2.35
C THR A 233 10.82 -11.32 2.19
N ASN A 234 11.20 -12.07 1.17
CA ASN A 234 10.62 -13.37 0.85
C ASN A 234 11.57 -14.49 1.25
N TYR A 235 11.04 -15.50 1.94
CA TYR A 235 11.75 -16.75 2.22
C TYR A 235 11.51 -17.72 1.07
N GLN A 236 12.57 -18.02 0.32
CA GLN A 236 12.53 -18.88 -0.86
C GLN A 236 13.53 -20.01 -0.75
N LYS A 237 13.26 -21.13 -1.40
CA LYS A 237 14.22 -22.23 -1.52
C LYS A 237 15.38 -21.80 -2.41
N GLU A 238 16.57 -22.35 -2.14
CA GLU A 238 17.75 -22.13 -2.98
C GLU A 238 17.44 -22.44 -4.46
N ASN A 239 17.96 -21.62 -5.35
CA ASN A 239 17.82 -21.71 -6.80
C ASN A 239 16.40 -21.53 -7.37
N LEU A 240 15.41 -21.26 -6.52
CA LEU A 240 14.09 -20.86 -7.00
C LEU A 240 13.97 -19.33 -6.99
N ARG A 241 13.16 -18.78 -7.90
CA ARG A 241 12.77 -17.37 -7.92
C ARG A 241 13.94 -16.36 -8.06
N SER A 242 15.04 -16.75 -8.67
CA SER A 242 16.26 -15.90 -8.78
C SER A 242 16.02 -14.57 -9.53
N THR A 243 14.94 -14.48 -10.32
CA THR A 243 14.55 -13.27 -11.06
C THR A 243 13.69 -12.31 -10.25
N TYR A 244 13.22 -12.71 -9.08
CA TYR A 244 12.36 -11.86 -8.24
C TYR A 244 13.16 -11.17 -7.14
N GLN A 245 12.77 -9.94 -6.86
CA GLN A 245 13.37 -9.07 -5.86
C GLN A 245 12.41 -8.87 -4.68
N ASN A 246 12.94 -8.41 -3.56
CA ASN A 246 12.14 -7.96 -2.43
C ASN A 246 11.48 -6.61 -2.74
N SER A 247 10.24 -6.44 -2.29
CA SER A 247 9.52 -5.18 -2.47
C SER A 247 9.99 -4.14 -1.48
N LEU A 248 10.42 -2.98 -1.95
CA LEU A 248 10.77 -1.81 -1.16
C LEU A 248 9.99 -0.61 -1.66
N SER A 249 9.39 0.15 -0.74
CA SER A 249 8.61 1.33 -1.09
C SER A 249 8.78 2.43 -0.05
N ILE A 250 8.77 3.67 -0.52
CA ILE A 250 8.77 4.87 0.31
C ILE A 250 7.69 5.83 -0.21
N GLY A 251 6.91 6.41 0.69
CA GLY A 251 5.81 7.29 0.30
C GLY A 251 5.49 8.38 1.31
N VAL A 252 4.84 9.41 0.81
CA VAL A 252 4.24 10.49 1.58
C VAL A 252 2.73 10.35 1.49
N ASP A 253 2.09 10.33 2.64
CA ASP A 253 0.65 10.21 2.80
C ASP A 253 0.12 11.51 3.43
N TRP A 254 -0.89 12.14 2.84
CA TRP A 254 -1.53 13.30 3.43
C TRP A 254 -3.04 13.25 3.32
N ILE A 255 -3.70 13.68 4.38
CA ILE A 255 -5.15 13.69 4.48
C ILE A 255 -5.70 15.10 4.47
N THR A 256 -6.85 15.23 3.84
CA THR A 256 -7.71 16.41 3.89
C THR A 256 -9.10 15.97 4.32
N PHE A 257 -10.04 16.91 4.42
CA PHE A 257 -11.43 16.56 4.74
C PHE A 257 -12.00 15.62 3.66
N GLY A 258 -12.16 14.34 4.03
CA GLY A 258 -12.74 13.30 3.17
C GLY A 258 -11.82 12.73 2.09
N HIS A 259 -10.59 13.22 1.91
CA HIS A 259 -9.63 12.64 0.96
C HIS A 259 -8.36 12.18 1.66
N ASN A 260 -7.78 11.12 1.10
CA ASN A 260 -6.43 10.67 1.39
C ASN A 260 -5.64 10.66 0.09
N PHE A 261 -4.49 11.32 0.08
CA PHE A 261 -3.56 11.36 -1.03
C PHE A 261 -2.27 10.69 -0.62
N LYS A 262 -1.69 9.91 -1.52
CA LYS A 262 -0.39 9.30 -1.33
C LYS A 262 0.42 9.39 -2.62
N VAL A 263 1.68 9.81 -2.52
CA VAL A 263 2.67 9.72 -3.59
C VAL A 263 3.82 8.88 -3.08
N PHE A 264 4.31 7.97 -3.90
CA PHE A 264 5.32 7.02 -3.46
C PHE A 264 6.25 6.57 -4.59
N LEU A 265 7.39 6.05 -4.18
CA LEU A 265 8.33 5.32 -5.02
C LEU A 265 8.32 3.86 -4.61
N THR A 266 8.32 2.95 -5.56
CA THR A 266 8.32 1.50 -5.34
C THR A 266 9.00 0.77 -6.49
N ASN A 267 9.67 -0.35 -6.19
CA ASN A 267 10.12 -1.26 -7.24
C ASN A 267 9.03 -2.26 -7.67
N SER A 268 7.85 -2.23 -7.07
CA SER A 268 6.78 -3.17 -7.39
C SER A 268 5.78 -2.59 -8.39
N ALA A 269 5.40 -3.38 -9.40
CA ALA A 269 4.32 -3.05 -10.31
C ALA A 269 2.94 -3.47 -9.78
N GLY A 270 2.86 -4.52 -8.99
CA GLY A 270 1.62 -5.08 -8.45
C GLY A 270 0.99 -4.23 -7.35
N PHE A 271 -0.36 -4.18 -7.26
CA PHE A 271 -1.08 -3.37 -6.28
C PHE A 271 -1.37 -4.11 -4.97
N GLY A 272 -1.72 -5.39 -5.02
CA GLY A 272 -2.05 -6.19 -3.85
C GLY A 272 -0.94 -7.15 -3.44
N GLU A 273 -1.05 -7.68 -2.22
CA GLU A 273 -0.06 -8.59 -1.61
C GLU A 273 0.19 -9.84 -2.44
N THR A 274 -0.83 -10.34 -3.12
CA THR A 274 -0.72 -11.47 -4.04
C THR A 274 0.07 -11.17 -5.32
N GLN A 275 0.44 -9.90 -5.53
CA GLN A 275 1.24 -9.44 -6.67
C GLN A 275 2.57 -8.86 -6.24
N PHE A 276 2.59 -7.79 -5.42
CA PHE A 276 3.84 -7.09 -5.13
C PHE A 276 4.81 -7.94 -4.29
N ILE A 277 4.31 -8.84 -3.44
CA ILE A 277 5.17 -9.73 -2.67
C ILE A 277 5.82 -10.79 -3.59
N PRO A 278 5.05 -11.59 -4.38
CA PRO A 278 5.66 -12.66 -5.15
C PRO A 278 6.29 -12.23 -6.48
N TYR A 279 5.90 -11.10 -7.07
CA TYR A 279 6.22 -10.82 -8.48
C TYR A 279 6.95 -9.50 -8.70
N THR A 280 7.61 -8.94 -7.70
CA THR A 280 8.53 -7.83 -7.89
C THR A 280 9.80 -8.34 -8.58
N ASN A 281 10.10 -7.82 -9.76
CA ASN A 281 11.23 -8.23 -10.60
C ASN A 281 12.16 -7.07 -10.97
N THR A 282 11.97 -5.92 -10.38
CA THR A 282 12.77 -4.71 -10.61
C THR A 282 13.62 -4.39 -9.39
N ASP A 283 14.82 -3.86 -9.64
CA ASP A 283 15.88 -3.68 -8.66
C ASP A 283 16.14 -2.19 -8.40
N TRP A 284 16.02 -1.75 -7.16
CA TRP A 284 16.33 -0.39 -6.74
C TRP A 284 17.75 0.03 -7.04
N SER A 285 18.73 -0.88 -6.90
CA SER A 285 20.14 -0.61 -7.15
C SER A 285 20.43 -0.28 -8.61
N LYS A 286 19.56 -0.71 -9.52
CA LYS A 286 19.62 -0.44 -10.95
C LYS A 286 18.77 0.75 -11.39
N GLY A 287 18.20 1.52 -10.44
CA GLY A 287 17.27 2.62 -10.74
C GLY A 287 15.89 2.18 -11.21
N GLN A 288 15.59 0.88 -11.16
CA GLN A 288 14.35 0.29 -11.62
C GLN A 288 13.25 0.44 -10.57
N PHE A 289 12.86 1.65 -10.28
CA PHE A 289 11.72 1.98 -9.45
C PHE A 289 10.74 2.84 -10.22
N ARG A 290 9.54 2.95 -9.73
CA ARG A 290 8.45 3.68 -10.36
C ARG A 290 7.80 4.63 -9.39
N ILE A 291 7.31 5.74 -9.92
CA ILE A 291 6.44 6.66 -9.21
C ILE A 291 5.05 6.04 -9.17
N GLY A 292 4.34 6.22 -8.08
CA GLY A 292 2.95 5.87 -7.94
C GLY A 292 2.19 6.91 -7.14
N PHE A 293 0.89 6.94 -7.30
CA PHE A 293 0.01 7.72 -6.44
C PHE A 293 -1.25 6.94 -6.07
N CYS A 294 -1.86 7.33 -4.98
CA CYS A 294 -3.17 6.87 -4.56
C CYS A 294 -4.03 8.07 -4.15
N ILE A 295 -5.29 8.05 -4.56
CA ILE A 295 -6.32 8.99 -4.12
C ILE A 295 -7.46 8.18 -3.54
N GLY A 296 -7.75 8.38 -2.26
CA GLY A 296 -8.91 7.82 -1.56
C GLY A 296 -9.94 8.91 -1.28
N ARG A 297 -11.21 8.65 -1.55
CA ARG A 297 -12.34 9.51 -1.16
C ARG A 297 -13.25 8.75 -0.20
N LYS A 298 -13.41 9.28 1.01
CA LYS A 298 -14.30 8.72 2.03
C LYS A 298 -15.67 9.37 1.97
N TYR A 299 -16.69 8.53 2.00
CA TYR A 299 -18.10 8.90 2.11
C TYR A 299 -18.61 8.33 3.44
N MET A 300 -18.95 9.20 4.37
CA MET A 300 -19.56 8.82 5.64
C MET A 300 -21.07 8.95 5.52
N LYS A 301 -21.81 7.96 6.02
CA LYS A 301 -23.24 8.09 6.20
C LYS A 301 -23.45 8.96 7.45
N GLU A 302 -24.12 10.11 7.27
CA GLU A 302 -24.59 10.95 8.37
C GLU A 302 -25.53 10.19 9.31
#